data_c1b2ee962075ad6b0a49c3eae1e16220
#
_entry.id   c1b2ee962075ad6b0a49c3eae1e16220
#
_cell.length_a   1.000
_cell.length_b   1.000
_cell.length_c   1.000
_cell.angle_alpha   90.00
_cell.angle_beta   90.00
_cell.angle_gamma   90.00
#
_symmetry.space_group_name_H-M   'P 1'
#
loop_
_entity.id
_entity.type
_entity.pdbx_description
1 polymer ?
#
loop_
_entity_poly.entity_id
_entity_poly.type
_entity_poly.pdbx_seq_one_letter_code
_entity_poly.pdbx_strand_id
1 'polypeptide(L)'
;MTSLNPAKGIFSEMTIATFLGEVVKKWEDEMSTIESLGITVSKLRTGIVLSAKGGALEQMTKPVKFYMGAPLGSGKQVQSWIHVTDMARMYLFAIEHNINGVFNASASNPVSNQMLAEAIGNQLNKTIWLPNVPAF
;
A
#
# COMPACT_ATOMS: atom_id res chain seq x y z
N MET A 1 11.30 14.51 0.48
CA MET A 1 12.36 13.48 0.45
C MET A 1 11.81 12.24 1.12
N THR A 2 11.44 11.24 0.34
CA THR A 2 10.96 9.95 0.87
C THR A 2 12.20 9.17 1.29
N SER A 3 12.41 8.98 2.59
CA SER A 3 13.54 8.18 3.08
C SER A 3 13.26 6.71 2.77
N LEU A 4 14.13 6.08 2.01
CA LEU A 4 14.19 4.64 1.87
C LEU A 4 14.68 4.07 3.21
N ASN A 5 13.76 3.66 4.06
CA ASN A 5 14.11 2.99 5.31
C ASN A 5 14.15 1.48 5.04
N PRO A 6 15.28 0.79 5.29
CA PRO A 6 15.32 -0.66 5.14
C PRO A 6 14.30 -1.30 6.08
N ALA A 7 13.43 -2.11 5.51
CA ALA A 7 12.30 -2.72 6.20
C ALA A 7 12.76 -3.75 7.24
N LYS A 8 13.32 -3.28 8.37
CA LYS A 8 13.31 -4.06 9.62
C LYS A 8 12.04 -3.66 10.35
N GLY A 9 10.98 -4.40 10.23
CA GLY A 9 9.84 -4.05 11.02
C GLY A 9 8.67 -5.00 10.89
N ILE A 10 7.96 -5.02 11.83
CA ILE A 10 6.58 -5.41 12.22
C ILE A 10 5.74 -6.22 11.17
N PHE A 11 6.01 -6.09 9.87
CA PHE A 11 5.30 -6.82 8.81
C PHE A 11 5.89 -8.19 8.48
N SER A 12 7.11 -8.54 8.93
CA SER A 12 7.73 -9.81 8.56
C SER A 12 7.07 -11.01 9.25
N GLU A 13 6.59 -10.86 10.48
CA GLU A 13 6.03 -11.98 11.24
C GLU A 13 4.52 -12.17 11.05
N MET A 14 3.73 -11.08 10.92
CA MET A 14 2.29 -11.19 10.68
C MET A 14 1.91 -11.65 9.27
N THR A 15 2.77 -11.41 8.28
CA THR A 15 2.49 -11.76 6.88
C THR A 15 2.73 -13.24 6.60
N ILE A 16 3.60 -13.91 7.33
CA ILE A 16 3.97 -15.32 7.12
C ILE A 16 2.83 -16.28 7.48
N ALA A 17 1.93 -15.90 8.39
CA ALA A 17 0.84 -16.76 8.86
C ALA A 17 -0.39 -16.80 7.92
N THR A 18 -0.38 -16.09 6.81
CA THR A 18 -1.49 -16.05 5.85
C THR A 18 -1.08 -16.63 4.50
N PHE A 19 -2.03 -17.20 3.76
CA PHE A 19 -1.80 -17.70 2.39
C PHE A 19 -1.09 -16.67 1.50
N LEU A 20 -1.52 -15.41 1.55
CA LEU A 20 -0.88 -14.32 0.79
C LEU A 20 0.56 -14.07 1.23
N GLY A 21 0.84 -14.19 2.53
CA GLY A 21 2.19 -14.07 3.05
C GLY A 21 3.13 -15.15 2.54
N GLU A 22 2.65 -16.38 2.46
CA GLU A 22 3.43 -17.49 1.87
C GLU A 22 3.70 -17.27 0.38
N VAL A 23 2.72 -16.77 -0.37
CA VAL A 23 2.89 -16.43 -1.79
C VAL A 23 3.95 -15.36 -1.97
N VAL A 24 3.87 -14.25 -1.21
CA VAL A 24 4.87 -13.18 -1.27
C VAL A 24 6.26 -13.69 -0.91
N LYS A 25 6.36 -14.51 0.13
CA LYS A 25 7.64 -15.12 0.51
C LYS A 25 8.23 -15.96 -0.62
N LYS A 26 7.43 -16.82 -1.25
CA LYS A 26 7.89 -17.62 -2.40
C LYS A 26 8.39 -16.75 -3.55
N TRP A 27 7.68 -15.67 -3.88
CA TRP A 27 8.13 -14.72 -4.90
C TRP A 27 9.47 -14.06 -4.54
N GLU A 28 9.64 -13.65 -3.29
CA GLU A 28 10.89 -13.04 -2.83
C GLU A 28 12.04 -14.04 -2.81
N ASP A 29 11.78 -15.31 -2.46
CA ASP A 29 12.77 -16.39 -2.47
C ASP A 29 13.22 -16.70 -3.92
N GLU A 30 12.30 -16.76 -4.88
CA GLU A 30 12.64 -16.94 -6.31
C GLU A 30 13.50 -15.79 -6.85
N MET A 31 13.18 -14.55 -6.47
CA MET A 31 14.00 -13.40 -6.86
C MET A 31 15.42 -13.46 -6.28
N SER A 32 15.60 -14.10 -5.12
CA SER A 32 16.93 -14.27 -4.52
C SER A 32 17.84 -15.21 -5.33
N THR A 33 17.25 -16.11 -6.12
CA THR A 33 17.99 -16.94 -7.06
C THR A 33 18.66 -16.12 -8.16
N ILE A 34 17.99 -15.03 -8.60
CA ILE A 34 18.53 -14.12 -9.62
C ILE A 34 19.72 -13.33 -9.06
N GLU A 35 19.69 -12.98 -7.77
CA GLU A 35 20.83 -12.31 -7.11
C GLU A 35 22.11 -13.16 -7.17
N SER A 36 22.00 -14.49 -7.10
CA SER A 36 23.13 -15.39 -7.20
C SER A 36 23.84 -15.36 -8.57
N LEU A 37 23.17 -14.84 -9.59
CA LEU A 37 23.71 -14.63 -10.94
C LEU A 37 24.45 -13.29 -11.09
N GLY A 38 24.60 -12.52 -10.01
CA GLY A 38 25.24 -11.21 -10.02
C GLY A 38 24.35 -10.08 -10.53
N ILE A 39 23.03 -10.30 -10.60
CA ILE A 39 22.06 -9.30 -11.02
C ILE A 39 21.53 -8.56 -9.78
N THR A 40 21.53 -7.24 -9.83
CA THR A 40 20.95 -6.41 -8.75
C THR A 40 19.42 -6.55 -8.75
N VAL A 41 18.85 -6.89 -7.58
CA VAL A 41 17.41 -7.10 -7.43
C VAL A 41 16.84 -6.16 -6.35
N SER A 42 15.93 -5.28 -6.76
CA SER A 42 15.15 -4.43 -5.84
C SER A 42 13.73 -4.99 -5.68
N LYS A 43 13.36 -5.36 -4.47
CA LYS A 43 12.03 -5.88 -4.13
C LYS A 43 11.23 -4.76 -3.45
N LEU A 44 10.24 -4.18 -4.14
CA LEU A 44 9.42 -3.09 -3.61
C LEU A 44 8.07 -3.64 -3.10
N ARG A 45 7.92 -3.76 -1.78
CA ARG A 45 6.64 -4.11 -1.13
C ARG A 45 5.71 -2.91 -1.15
N THR A 46 4.68 -2.96 -1.96
CA THR A 46 3.84 -1.83 -2.30
C THR A 46 2.62 -1.75 -1.38
N GLY A 47 2.36 -0.57 -0.81
CA GLY A 47 1.08 -0.24 -0.19
C GLY A 47 -0.02 0.01 -1.22
N ILE A 48 -1.18 0.52 -0.77
CA ILE A 48 -2.28 0.88 -1.66
C ILE A 48 -1.84 2.05 -2.55
N VAL A 49 -1.76 1.81 -3.86
CA VAL A 49 -1.41 2.88 -4.82
C VAL A 49 -2.63 3.73 -5.12
N LEU A 50 -2.56 5.01 -4.78
CA LEU A 50 -3.62 5.97 -4.99
C LEU A 50 -3.37 6.78 -6.28
N SER A 51 -4.36 6.80 -7.16
CA SER A 51 -4.34 7.56 -8.41
C SER A 51 -5.72 8.13 -8.72
N ALA A 52 -5.77 9.38 -9.17
CA ALA A 52 -7.01 10.01 -9.65
C ALA A 52 -7.50 9.42 -10.99
N LYS A 53 -6.63 8.69 -11.71
CA LYS A 53 -6.93 8.12 -13.03
C LYS A 53 -7.50 6.70 -12.98
N GLY A 54 -7.80 6.18 -11.79
CA GLY A 54 -8.35 4.84 -11.62
C GLY A 54 -7.74 4.07 -10.45
N GLY A 55 -8.00 2.76 -10.40
CA GLY A 55 -7.49 1.88 -9.35
C GLY A 55 -8.26 1.97 -8.02
N ALA A 56 -7.56 1.75 -6.90
CA ALA A 56 -8.18 1.66 -5.57
C ALA A 56 -8.94 2.94 -5.19
N LEU A 57 -8.38 4.12 -5.46
CA LEU A 57 -9.03 5.39 -5.10
C LEU A 57 -10.36 5.57 -5.83
N GLU A 58 -10.44 5.21 -7.10
CA GLU A 58 -11.69 5.27 -7.85
C GLU A 58 -12.76 4.38 -7.23
N GLN A 59 -12.42 3.14 -6.87
CA GLN A 59 -13.35 2.21 -6.25
C GLN A 59 -13.82 2.70 -4.87
N MET A 60 -12.93 3.28 -4.08
CA MET A 60 -13.26 3.88 -2.78
C MET A 60 -14.14 5.12 -2.90
N THR A 61 -13.98 5.92 -3.95
CA THR A 61 -14.76 7.14 -4.17
C THR A 61 -16.17 6.88 -4.69
N LYS A 62 -16.40 5.78 -5.41
CA LYS A 62 -17.72 5.45 -5.98
C LYS A 62 -18.84 5.46 -4.92
N PRO A 63 -18.78 4.67 -3.84
CA PRO A 63 -19.84 4.69 -2.83
C PRO A 63 -19.99 6.05 -2.16
N VAL A 64 -18.90 6.78 -1.92
CA VAL A 64 -18.92 8.10 -1.31
C VAL A 64 -19.68 9.10 -2.18
N LYS A 65 -19.52 9.06 -3.50
CA LYS A 65 -20.26 9.90 -4.45
C LYS A 65 -21.78 9.72 -4.33
N PHE A 66 -22.25 8.53 -4.00
CA PHE A 66 -23.65 8.20 -3.82
C PHE A 66 -24.13 8.29 -2.36
N TYR A 67 -23.37 8.96 -1.47
CA TYR A 67 -23.66 9.07 -0.03
C TYR A 67 -23.69 7.73 0.71
N MET A 68 -23.11 6.68 0.13
CA MET A 68 -23.01 5.34 0.71
C MET A 68 -21.60 5.03 1.22
N GLY A 69 -20.76 6.05 1.41
CA GLY A 69 -19.45 5.88 1.98
C GLY A 69 -19.49 5.46 3.44
N ALA A 70 -18.76 4.40 3.78
CA ALA A 70 -18.62 3.92 5.16
C ALA A 70 -17.24 3.32 5.37
N PRO A 71 -16.68 3.37 6.59
CA PRO A 71 -15.48 2.61 6.93
C PRO A 71 -15.74 1.10 6.87
N LEU A 72 -14.73 0.32 6.49
CA LEU A 72 -14.81 -1.14 6.44
C LEU A 72 -14.42 -1.74 7.79
N GLY A 73 -15.09 -2.81 8.21
CA GLY A 73 -14.80 -3.53 9.44
C GLY A 73 -14.84 -2.62 10.66
N SER A 74 -13.79 -2.63 11.47
CA SER A 74 -13.67 -1.73 12.62
C SER A 74 -13.32 -0.28 12.25
N GLY A 75 -12.94 -0.01 11.01
CA GLY A 75 -12.38 1.27 10.58
C GLY A 75 -10.96 1.56 11.09
N LYS A 76 -10.47 0.75 12.05
CA LYS A 76 -9.16 0.96 12.72
C LYS A 76 -7.99 0.30 12.00
N GLN A 77 -8.26 -0.50 10.97
CA GLN A 77 -7.21 -1.17 10.18
C GLN A 77 -6.28 -0.12 9.58
N VAL A 78 -5.01 -0.23 9.90
CA VAL A 78 -3.97 0.64 9.35
C VAL A 78 -3.70 0.24 7.90
N GLN A 79 -3.72 1.24 7.02
CA GLN A 79 -3.46 1.08 5.60
C GLN A 79 -2.22 1.87 5.22
N SER A 80 -1.24 1.16 4.69
CA SER A 80 -0.11 1.77 4.01
C SER A 80 -0.54 2.18 2.62
N TRP A 81 -0.23 3.40 2.23
CA TRP A 81 -0.59 3.94 0.93
C TRP A 81 0.57 4.70 0.30
N ILE A 82 0.52 4.88 -1.00
CA ILE A 82 1.48 5.68 -1.75
C ILE A 82 0.79 6.33 -2.95
N HIS A 83 1.20 7.55 -3.30
CA HIS A 83 0.72 8.17 -4.53
C HIS A 83 1.41 7.54 -5.75
N VAL A 84 0.68 7.35 -6.86
CA VAL A 84 1.19 6.70 -8.07
C VAL A 84 2.47 7.35 -8.62
N THR A 85 2.57 8.67 -8.54
CA THR A 85 3.77 9.40 -8.98
C THR A 85 4.98 9.08 -8.11
N ASP A 86 4.79 8.96 -6.78
CA ASP A 86 5.90 8.64 -5.87
C ASP A 86 6.31 7.19 -6.02
N MET A 87 5.36 6.29 -6.28
CA MET A 87 5.66 4.91 -6.63
C MET A 87 6.53 4.83 -7.89
N ALA A 88 6.16 5.55 -8.95
CA ALA A 88 6.95 5.61 -10.18
C ALA A 88 8.36 6.17 -9.93
N ARG A 89 8.47 7.21 -9.10
CA ARG A 89 9.78 7.78 -8.71
C ARG A 89 10.63 6.80 -7.92
N MET A 90 10.03 5.98 -7.06
CA MET A 90 10.77 4.96 -6.33
C MET A 90 11.34 3.88 -7.26
N TYR A 91 10.55 3.42 -8.25
CA TYR A 91 11.08 2.50 -9.27
C TYR A 91 12.22 3.12 -10.06
N LEU A 92 12.06 4.36 -10.52
CA LEU A 92 13.10 5.06 -11.27
C LEU A 92 14.36 5.21 -10.43
N PHE A 93 14.22 5.64 -9.19
CA PHE A 93 15.34 5.76 -8.26
C PHE A 93 16.05 4.42 -8.02
N ALA A 94 15.30 3.33 -7.86
CA ALA A 94 15.88 2.00 -7.67
C ALA A 94 16.73 1.55 -8.87
N ILE A 95 16.26 1.85 -10.08
CA ILE A 95 16.97 1.54 -11.33
C ILE A 95 18.21 2.42 -11.49
N GLU A 96 18.07 3.74 -11.37
CA GLU A 96 19.16 4.69 -11.58
C GLU A 96 20.31 4.53 -10.59
N HIS A 97 20.00 4.14 -9.34
CA HIS A 97 21.00 3.97 -8.30
C HIS A 97 21.39 2.52 -8.07
N ASN A 98 20.87 1.61 -8.88
CA ASN A 98 21.19 0.19 -8.83
C ASN A 98 21.13 -0.38 -7.40
N ILE A 99 20.06 0.00 -6.65
CA ILE A 99 19.90 -0.41 -5.25
C ILE A 99 19.46 -1.87 -5.16
N ASN A 100 20.05 -2.60 -4.21
CA ASN A 100 19.72 -4.00 -3.93
C ASN A 100 19.00 -4.12 -2.59
N GLY A 101 18.02 -5.00 -2.51
CA GLY A 101 17.34 -5.33 -1.26
C GLY A 101 15.82 -5.22 -1.30
N VAL A 102 15.21 -5.30 -0.10
CA VAL A 102 13.76 -5.25 0.09
C VAL A 102 13.38 -3.92 0.73
N PHE A 103 12.45 -3.20 0.11
CA PHE A 103 12.01 -1.88 0.56
C PHE A 103 10.49 -1.78 0.60
N ASN A 104 9.96 -1.06 1.60
CA ASN A 104 8.54 -0.76 1.64
C ASN A 104 8.26 0.50 0.81
N ALA A 105 7.48 0.34 -0.25
CA ALA A 105 7.01 1.43 -1.09
C ALA A 105 5.69 1.97 -0.54
N SER A 106 5.80 2.82 0.47
CA SER A 106 4.66 3.46 1.13
C SER A 106 5.00 4.88 1.56
N ALA A 107 3.96 5.72 1.70
CA ALA A 107 4.10 7.02 2.32
C ALA A 107 4.50 6.88 3.80
N SER A 108 5.18 7.89 4.34
CA SER A 108 5.69 7.89 5.72
C SER A 108 4.59 7.88 6.79
N ASN A 109 3.36 8.28 6.43
CA ASN A 109 2.23 8.37 7.35
C ASN A 109 1.13 7.39 6.93
N PRO A 110 1.11 6.16 7.46
CA PRO A 110 -0.02 5.26 7.26
C PRO A 110 -1.27 5.83 7.95
N VAL A 111 -2.45 5.50 7.41
CA VAL A 111 -3.73 6.00 7.92
C VAL A 111 -4.66 4.84 8.25
N SER A 112 -5.63 5.08 9.14
CA SER A 112 -6.69 4.09 9.35
C SER A 112 -7.67 4.09 8.16
N ASN A 113 -8.40 3.00 7.98
CA ASN A 113 -9.45 2.90 6.96
C ASN A 113 -10.50 4.01 7.13
N GLN A 114 -10.86 4.31 8.38
CA GLN A 114 -11.77 5.40 8.70
C GLN A 114 -11.22 6.76 8.25
N MET A 115 -9.96 7.07 8.61
CA MET A 115 -9.32 8.33 8.20
C MET A 115 -9.28 8.48 6.68
N LEU A 116 -9.00 7.38 5.96
CA LEU A 116 -8.99 7.40 4.50
C LEU A 116 -10.39 7.66 3.93
N ALA A 117 -11.43 7.00 4.46
CA ALA A 117 -12.81 7.24 4.05
C ALA A 117 -13.25 8.69 4.32
N GLU A 118 -12.94 9.21 5.50
CA GLU A 118 -13.23 10.61 5.88
C GLU A 118 -12.51 11.61 4.98
N ALA A 119 -11.23 11.37 4.66
CA ALA A 119 -10.47 12.22 3.76
C ALA A 119 -11.09 12.26 2.35
N ILE A 120 -11.55 11.11 1.83
CA ILE A 120 -12.27 11.04 0.56
C ILE A 120 -13.60 11.80 0.66
N GLY A 121 -14.34 11.61 1.75
CA GLY A 121 -15.61 12.33 1.99
C GLY A 121 -15.41 13.85 1.98
N ASN A 122 -14.45 14.33 2.76
CA ASN A 122 -14.13 15.76 2.85
C ASN A 122 -13.74 16.34 1.48
N GLN A 123 -12.92 15.63 0.71
CA GLN A 123 -12.51 16.08 -0.62
C GLN A 123 -13.67 16.14 -1.63
N LEU A 124 -14.69 15.30 -1.44
CA LEU A 124 -15.90 15.28 -2.28
C LEU A 124 -17.03 16.15 -1.73
N ASN A 125 -16.82 16.85 -0.61
CA ASN A 125 -17.86 17.57 0.13
C ASN A 125 -19.05 16.65 0.51
N LYS A 126 -18.75 15.42 0.94
CA LYS A 126 -19.72 14.40 1.35
C LYS A 126 -19.41 13.95 2.77
N THR A 127 -20.41 13.95 3.63
CA THR A 127 -20.26 13.44 4.99
C THR A 127 -20.30 11.91 4.99
N ILE A 128 -19.35 11.28 5.69
CA ILE A 128 -19.38 9.85 5.98
C ILE A 128 -20.21 9.67 7.26
N TRP A 129 -21.44 9.22 7.12
CA TRP A 129 -22.42 9.10 8.22
C TRP A 129 -22.89 7.67 8.44
N LEU A 130 -22.64 6.78 7.49
CA LEU A 130 -23.04 5.39 7.63
C LEU A 130 -22.18 4.66 8.67
N PRO A 131 -22.78 3.74 9.43
CA PRO A 131 -22.03 2.87 10.32
C PRO A 131 -21.05 1.99 9.52
N ASN A 132 -20.05 1.49 10.21
CA ASN A 132 -19.04 0.63 9.60
C ASN A 132 -19.70 -0.59 8.92
N VAL A 133 -19.26 -0.87 7.68
CA VAL A 133 -19.70 -2.06 6.95
C VAL A 133 -18.94 -3.27 7.48
N PRO A 134 -19.63 -4.39 7.85
CA PRO A 134 -18.94 -5.59 8.29
C PRO A 134 -17.89 -6.06 7.28
N ALA A 135 -16.72 -6.47 7.76
CA ALA A 135 -15.75 -7.16 6.94
C ALA A 135 -16.21 -8.61 6.73
N PHE A 136 -16.35 -9.02 5.48
CA PHE A 136 -16.63 -10.40 5.11
C PHE A 136 -15.33 -11.18 4.95
#